data_2398b5076890a01cef4e8ddc174a6a64
#
_entry.id   2398b5076890a01cef4e8ddc174a6a64
#
_cell.length_a   1.000
_cell.length_b   1.000
_cell.length_c   1.000
_cell.angle_alpha   90.00
_cell.angle_beta   90.00
_cell.angle_gamma   90.00
#
_symmetry.space_group_name_H-M   'P 1'
#
loop_
_entity.id
_entity.type
_entity.pdbx_description
1 polymer ?
#
loop_
_entity_poly.entity_id
_entity_poly.type
_entity_poly.pdbx_seq_one_letter_code
_entity_poly.pdbx_strand_id
1 'polypeptide(L)'
;MSLLRSALTVSGLTLVSRITGVIRDMLIARYFGATAATDAFYVAFRLPNMLRRLFAEGAFQQAFVPMLSDVRERNAPERTQSFLEHVFTILGVAVFAASVLGVLAAPLLVLAIAGGMRSDPEAFDLAVALTRWM
;
A
#
# COMPACT_ATOMS: atom_id res chain seq x y z
N MET A 1 8.06 -17.78 26.70
CA MET A 1 7.86 -18.39 25.36
C MET A 1 9.18 -18.34 24.64
N SER A 2 9.66 -19.43 24.07
CA SER A 2 11.01 -19.44 23.45
C SER A 2 11.01 -18.62 22.16
N LEU A 3 12.00 -17.77 21.96
CA LEU A 3 12.24 -16.97 20.74
C LEU A 3 12.13 -17.83 19.47
N LEU A 4 12.56 -19.07 19.53
CA LEU A 4 12.43 -20.06 18.48
C LEU A 4 10.97 -20.33 18.07
N ARG A 5 10.04 -20.46 19.02
CA ARG A 5 8.62 -20.68 18.71
C ARG A 5 8.02 -19.47 18.01
N SER A 6 8.31 -18.27 18.49
CA SER A 6 7.83 -17.05 17.86
C SER A 6 8.38 -16.88 16.45
N ALA A 7 9.68 -17.14 16.25
CA ALA A 7 10.31 -17.09 14.93
C ALA A 7 9.70 -18.12 13.96
N LEU A 8 9.49 -19.36 14.40
CA LEU A 8 8.86 -20.41 13.57
C LEU A 8 7.42 -20.06 13.21
N THR A 9 6.65 -19.50 14.13
CA THR A 9 5.26 -19.08 13.85
C THR A 9 5.23 -17.97 12.80
N VAL A 10 6.05 -16.93 12.96
CA VAL A 10 6.11 -15.82 12.01
C VAL A 10 6.58 -16.29 10.64
N SER A 11 7.64 -17.12 10.60
CA SER A 11 8.15 -17.66 9.33
C SER A 11 7.13 -18.57 8.64
N GLY A 12 6.44 -19.41 9.39
CA GLY A 12 5.40 -20.29 8.87
C GLY A 12 4.22 -19.51 8.29
N LEU A 13 3.71 -18.50 9.01
CA LEU A 13 2.64 -17.64 8.51
C LEU A 13 3.07 -16.83 7.27
N THR A 14 4.31 -16.36 7.25
CA THR A 14 4.86 -15.66 6.08
C THR A 14 4.95 -16.60 4.88
N LEU A 15 5.36 -17.85 5.07
CA LEU A 15 5.44 -18.84 4.01
C LEU A 15 4.04 -19.14 3.42
N VAL A 16 3.04 -19.39 4.29
CA VAL A 16 1.65 -19.58 3.89
C VAL A 16 1.13 -18.39 3.08
N SER A 17 1.37 -17.17 3.56
CA SER A 17 0.97 -15.94 2.86
C SER A 17 1.62 -15.84 1.47
N ARG A 18 2.90 -16.18 1.33
CA ARG A 18 3.60 -16.17 0.04
C ARG A 18 3.05 -17.23 -0.92
N ILE A 19 2.80 -18.45 -0.43
CA ILE A 19 2.21 -19.52 -1.25
C ILE A 19 0.82 -19.11 -1.74
N THR A 20 -0.02 -18.56 -0.86
CA THR A 20 -1.34 -18.06 -1.23
C THR A 20 -1.27 -16.96 -2.30
N GLY A 21 -0.28 -16.06 -2.18
CA GLY A 21 -0.01 -15.03 -3.19
C GLY A 21 0.34 -15.63 -4.56
N VAL A 22 1.23 -16.62 -4.59
CA VAL A 22 1.62 -17.32 -5.85
C VAL A 22 0.42 -18.03 -6.46
N ILE A 23 -0.39 -18.74 -5.65
CA ILE A 23 -1.60 -19.43 -6.14
C ILE A 23 -2.57 -18.41 -6.74
N ARG A 24 -2.82 -17.28 -6.07
CA ARG A 24 -3.65 -16.21 -6.61
C ARG A 24 -3.15 -15.73 -7.96
N ASP A 25 -1.85 -15.46 -8.09
CA ASP A 25 -1.25 -14.93 -9.31
C ASP A 25 -1.33 -15.95 -10.46
N MET A 26 -1.13 -17.25 -10.15
CA MET A 26 -1.32 -18.35 -11.11
C MET A 26 -2.77 -18.47 -11.58
N LEU A 27 -3.73 -18.33 -10.65
CA LEU A 27 -5.16 -18.37 -11.00
C LEU A 27 -5.54 -17.19 -11.90
N ILE A 28 -5.09 -15.97 -11.57
CA ILE A 28 -5.32 -14.79 -12.39
C ILE A 28 -4.74 -15.01 -13.80
N ALA A 29 -3.50 -15.47 -13.91
CA ALA A 29 -2.85 -15.73 -15.18
C ALA A 29 -3.57 -16.83 -16.00
N ARG A 30 -4.10 -17.86 -15.33
CA ARG A 30 -4.81 -18.95 -15.98
C ARG A 30 -6.19 -18.56 -16.49
N TYR A 31 -6.95 -17.78 -15.70
CA TYR A 31 -8.35 -17.45 -16.04
C TYR A 31 -8.46 -16.20 -16.91
N PHE A 32 -7.61 -15.22 -16.70
CA PHE A 32 -7.65 -13.94 -17.42
C PHE A 32 -6.60 -13.85 -18.53
N GLY A 33 -5.56 -14.69 -18.47
CA GLY A 33 -4.49 -14.70 -19.47
C GLY A 33 -3.64 -13.42 -19.44
N ALA A 34 -2.75 -13.30 -20.41
CA ALA A 34 -1.97 -12.08 -20.66
C ALA A 34 -2.79 -11.16 -21.58
N THR A 35 -3.78 -10.48 -21.03
CA THR A 35 -4.62 -9.54 -21.76
C THR A 35 -4.32 -8.10 -21.33
N ALA A 36 -4.65 -7.13 -22.20
CA ALA A 36 -4.54 -5.72 -21.91
C ALA A 36 -5.27 -5.33 -20.60
N ALA A 37 -6.41 -5.98 -20.29
CA ALA A 37 -7.14 -5.78 -19.05
C ALA A 37 -6.38 -6.26 -17.81
N THR A 38 -5.68 -7.40 -17.91
CA THR A 38 -4.84 -7.93 -16.82
C THR A 38 -3.64 -7.01 -16.58
N ASP A 39 -3.00 -6.52 -17.61
CA ASP A 39 -1.89 -5.59 -17.51
C ASP A 39 -2.34 -4.26 -16.89
N ALA A 40 -3.50 -3.72 -17.33
CA ALA A 40 -4.10 -2.54 -16.75
C ALA A 40 -4.39 -2.69 -15.26
N PHE A 41 -4.92 -3.84 -14.85
CA PHE A 41 -5.16 -4.16 -13.44
C PHE A 41 -3.86 -4.18 -12.62
N TYR A 42 -2.81 -4.84 -13.10
CA TYR A 42 -1.54 -4.89 -12.38
C TYR A 42 -0.86 -3.52 -12.29
N VAL A 43 -0.96 -2.69 -13.32
CA VAL A 43 -0.45 -1.32 -13.29
C VAL A 43 -1.21 -0.50 -12.25
N ALA A 44 -2.54 -0.53 -12.27
CA ALA A 44 -3.39 0.17 -11.32
C ALA A 44 -3.13 -0.27 -9.88
N PHE A 45 -2.96 -1.58 -9.64
CA PHE A 45 -2.71 -2.15 -8.32
C PHE A 45 -1.32 -1.79 -7.75
N ARG A 46 -0.32 -1.58 -8.60
CA ARG A 46 1.04 -1.21 -8.15
C ARG A 46 1.08 0.11 -7.42
N LEU A 47 0.29 1.08 -7.84
CA LEU A 47 0.30 2.45 -7.35
C LEU A 47 -0.14 2.56 -5.88
N PRO A 48 -1.35 2.10 -5.50
CA PRO A 48 -1.79 2.11 -4.11
C PRO A 48 -0.88 1.27 -3.22
N ASN A 49 -0.38 0.14 -3.73
CA ASN A 49 0.51 -0.73 -2.98
C ASN A 49 1.89 -0.09 -2.71
N MET A 50 2.42 0.67 -3.67
CA MET A 50 3.65 1.44 -3.49
C MET A 50 3.46 2.57 -2.47
N LEU A 51 2.36 3.31 -2.56
CA LEU A 51 2.02 4.36 -1.60
C LEU A 51 1.83 3.78 -0.19
N ARG A 52 1.13 2.67 -0.06
CA ARG A 52 0.96 1.96 1.21
C ARG A 52 2.32 1.58 1.82
N ARG A 53 3.27 1.08 1.04
CA ARG A 53 4.62 0.74 1.51
C ARG A 53 5.38 1.96 1.99
N LEU A 54 5.30 3.06 1.27
CA LEU A 54 5.99 4.30 1.63
C LEU A 54 5.42 4.90 2.93
N PHE A 55 4.10 5.00 3.04
CA PHE A 55 3.45 5.69 4.15
C PHE A 55 3.19 4.79 5.36
N ALA A 56 2.79 3.53 5.17
CA ALA A 56 2.39 2.66 6.27
C ALA A 56 3.49 1.73 6.79
N GLU A 57 4.41 1.29 5.94
CA GLU A 57 5.43 0.30 6.31
C GLU A 57 6.85 0.88 6.47
N GLY A 58 7.09 2.10 5.96
CA GLY A 58 8.42 2.67 5.89
C GLY A 58 8.67 3.78 6.92
N ALA A 59 8.76 5.00 6.42
CA ALA A 59 9.19 6.17 7.18
C ALA A 59 8.30 6.46 8.40
N PHE A 60 6.99 6.21 8.31
CA PHE A 60 6.06 6.49 9.40
C PHE A 60 6.32 5.58 10.61
N GLN A 61 6.46 4.27 10.43
CA GLN A 61 6.71 3.36 11.56
C GLN A 61 8.05 3.64 12.24
N GLN A 62 9.09 3.93 11.46
CA GLN A 62 10.43 4.23 12.00
C GLN A 62 10.47 5.53 12.82
N ALA A 63 9.67 6.51 12.46
CA ALA A 63 9.60 7.78 13.20
C ALA A 63 8.58 7.73 14.34
N PHE A 64 7.42 7.11 14.13
CA PHE A 64 6.30 7.14 15.07
C PHE A 64 6.54 6.28 16.33
N VAL A 65 7.10 5.07 16.16
CA VAL A 65 7.27 4.14 17.30
C VAL A 65 8.22 4.70 18.37
N PRO A 66 9.41 5.21 18.05
CA PRO A 66 10.29 5.82 19.06
C PRO A 66 9.67 7.07 19.70
N MET A 67 8.99 7.91 18.89
CA MET A 67 8.37 9.13 19.39
C MET A 67 7.21 8.82 20.35
N LEU A 68 6.40 7.80 20.04
CA LEU A 68 5.32 7.36 20.91
C LEU A 68 5.84 6.80 22.24
N SER A 69 6.92 5.99 22.20
CA SER A 69 7.54 5.46 23.42
C SER A 69 8.09 6.58 24.33
N ASP A 70 8.77 7.56 23.75
CA ASP A 70 9.29 8.71 24.50
C ASP A 70 8.17 9.57 25.14
N VAL A 71 7.11 9.83 24.40
CA VAL A 71 5.93 10.56 24.93
C VAL A 71 5.25 9.77 26.05
N ARG A 72 5.14 8.45 25.92
CA ARG A 72 4.51 7.58 26.90
C ARG A 72 5.35 7.46 28.20
N GLU A 73 6.66 7.48 28.07
CA GLU A 73 7.55 7.38 29.24
C GLU A 73 7.64 8.71 30.02
N ARG A 74 7.58 9.85 29.31
CA ARG A 74 7.82 11.16 29.92
C ARG A 74 6.56 11.91 30.34
N ASN A 75 5.38 11.53 29.85
CA ASN A 75 4.16 12.31 30.02
C ASN A 75 3.00 11.53 30.65
N ALA A 76 2.09 12.29 31.28
CA ALA A 76 0.84 11.77 31.79
C ALA A 76 -0.06 11.22 30.66
N PRO A 77 -0.98 10.29 30.97
CA PRO A 77 -1.87 9.66 29.98
C PRO A 77 -2.62 10.64 29.07
N GLU A 78 -3.05 11.77 29.61
CA GLU A 78 -3.79 12.81 28.88
C GLU A 78 -2.97 13.45 27.74
N ARG A 79 -1.67 13.67 27.96
CA ARG A 79 -0.80 14.22 26.92
C ARG A 79 -0.50 13.20 25.81
N THR A 80 -0.44 11.94 26.18
CA THR A 80 -0.27 10.86 25.19
C THR A 80 -1.49 10.76 24.27
N GLN A 81 -2.69 10.90 24.83
CA GLN A 81 -3.93 10.89 24.04
C GLN A 81 -3.99 12.09 23.08
N SER A 82 -3.74 13.29 23.56
CA SER A 82 -3.70 14.50 22.72
C SER A 82 -2.66 14.41 21.61
N PHE A 83 -1.50 13.84 21.89
CA PHE A 83 -0.47 13.58 20.88
C PHE A 83 -0.97 12.60 19.80
N LEU A 84 -1.60 11.50 20.21
CA LEU A 84 -2.17 10.51 19.26
C LEU A 84 -3.25 11.17 18.38
N GLU A 85 -4.16 11.94 18.95
CA GLU A 85 -5.22 12.62 18.20
C GLU A 85 -4.64 13.57 17.13
N HIS A 86 -3.62 14.35 17.48
CA HIS A 86 -2.93 15.23 16.53
C HIS A 86 -2.22 14.45 15.42
N VAL A 87 -1.50 13.39 15.76
CA VAL A 87 -0.79 12.57 14.77
C VAL A 87 -1.79 11.89 13.83
N PHE A 88 -2.87 11.32 14.36
CA PHE A 88 -3.90 10.68 13.52
C PHE A 88 -4.62 11.68 12.63
N THR A 89 -4.88 12.88 13.12
CA THR A 89 -5.50 13.94 12.31
C THR A 89 -4.59 14.38 11.17
N ILE A 90 -3.32 14.66 11.47
CA ILE A 90 -2.34 15.07 10.44
C ILE A 90 -2.15 13.96 9.42
N LEU A 91 -2.00 12.71 9.88
CA LEU A 91 -1.85 11.56 9.00
C LEU A 91 -3.09 11.35 8.14
N GLY A 92 -4.27 11.44 8.73
CA GLY A 92 -5.55 11.33 8.02
C GLY A 92 -5.69 12.39 6.93
N VAL A 93 -5.39 13.65 7.24
CA VAL A 93 -5.40 14.74 6.25
C VAL A 93 -4.35 14.51 5.15
N ALA A 94 -3.14 14.08 5.52
CA ALA A 94 -2.07 13.82 4.55
C ALA A 94 -2.43 12.66 3.60
N VAL A 95 -2.96 11.56 4.14
CA VAL A 95 -3.41 10.41 3.33
C VAL A 95 -4.59 10.80 2.44
N PHE A 96 -5.56 11.56 2.97
CA PHE A 96 -6.69 12.05 2.17
C PHE A 96 -6.22 12.95 1.03
N ALA A 97 -5.34 13.92 1.32
CA ALA A 97 -4.76 14.79 0.30
C ALA A 97 -3.98 14.00 -0.76
N ALA A 98 -3.16 13.03 -0.33
CA ALA A 98 -2.43 12.16 -1.24
C ALA A 98 -3.37 11.32 -2.12
N SER A 99 -4.48 10.82 -1.56
CA SER A 99 -5.50 10.08 -2.31
C SER A 99 -6.18 10.95 -3.36
N VAL A 100 -6.59 12.16 -3.01
CA VAL A 100 -7.19 13.12 -3.95
C VAL A 100 -6.21 13.46 -5.07
N LEU A 101 -4.96 13.76 -4.72
CA LEU A 101 -3.92 14.01 -5.71
C LEU A 101 -3.66 12.79 -6.61
N GLY A 102 -3.67 11.58 -6.05
CA GLY A 102 -3.53 10.33 -6.79
C GLY A 102 -4.65 10.13 -7.81
N VAL A 103 -5.90 10.40 -7.44
CA VAL A 103 -7.06 10.32 -8.34
C VAL A 103 -6.96 11.34 -9.47
N LEU A 104 -6.56 12.58 -9.17
CA LEU A 104 -6.41 13.64 -10.17
C LEU A 104 -5.22 13.38 -11.10
N ALA A 105 -4.11 12.89 -10.52
CA ALA A 105 -2.89 12.59 -11.27
C ALA A 105 -2.87 11.18 -11.88
N ALA A 106 -3.95 10.39 -11.76
CA ALA A 106 -4.01 9.01 -12.24
C ALA A 106 -3.49 8.83 -13.69
N PRO A 107 -3.90 9.65 -14.69
CA PRO A 107 -3.39 9.48 -16.04
C PRO A 107 -1.88 9.72 -16.15
N LEU A 108 -1.33 10.67 -15.41
CA LEU A 108 0.12 10.93 -15.37
C LEU A 108 0.88 9.79 -14.71
N LEU A 109 0.32 9.24 -13.65
CA LEU A 109 0.91 8.13 -12.90
C LEU A 109 0.94 6.85 -13.74
N VAL A 110 -0.17 6.52 -14.43
CA VAL A 110 -0.23 5.40 -15.37
C VAL A 110 0.76 5.60 -16.52
N LEU A 111 0.86 6.80 -17.05
CA LEU A 111 1.83 7.13 -18.11
C LEU A 111 3.28 6.93 -17.64
N ALA A 112 3.60 7.33 -16.41
CA ALA A 112 4.95 7.21 -15.85
C ALA A 112 5.36 5.75 -15.60
N ILE A 113 4.40 4.90 -15.17
CA ILE A 113 4.67 3.50 -14.81
C ILE A 113 4.56 2.58 -16.01
N ALA A 114 3.62 2.83 -16.90
CA ALA A 114 3.26 1.99 -18.04
C ALA A 114 3.20 2.79 -19.34
N GLY A 115 4.23 3.58 -19.63
CA GLY A 115 4.29 4.40 -20.84
C GLY A 115 4.11 3.61 -22.16
N GLY A 116 4.44 2.32 -22.16
CA GLY A 116 4.20 1.42 -23.29
C GLY A 116 2.72 1.14 -23.58
N MET A 117 1.82 1.32 -22.61
CA MET A 117 0.36 1.13 -22.82
C MET A 117 -0.28 2.27 -23.65
N ARG A 118 0.45 3.33 -23.92
CA ARG A 118 -0.03 4.44 -24.74
C ARG A 118 -0.35 4.03 -26.20
N SER A 119 0.23 2.92 -26.65
CA SER A 119 -0.08 2.34 -27.96
C SER A 119 -1.41 1.57 -28.01
N ASP A 120 -2.00 1.27 -26.84
CA ASP A 120 -3.31 0.65 -26.70
C ASP A 120 -4.21 1.57 -25.85
N PRO A 121 -5.04 2.42 -26.50
CA PRO A 121 -5.88 3.38 -25.80
C PRO A 121 -6.90 2.75 -24.85
N GLU A 122 -7.44 1.59 -25.20
CA GLU A 122 -8.42 0.89 -24.35
C GLU A 122 -7.78 0.39 -23.05
N ALA A 123 -6.59 -0.19 -23.14
CA ALA A 123 -5.83 -0.62 -21.97
C ALA A 123 -5.40 0.54 -21.09
N PHE A 124 -5.02 1.66 -21.69
CA PHE A 124 -4.63 2.87 -20.97
C PHE A 124 -5.81 3.47 -20.19
N ASP A 125 -6.95 3.66 -20.85
CA ASP A 125 -8.16 4.22 -20.23
C ASP A 125 -8.68 3.32 -19.10
N LEU A 126 -8.62 2.00 -19.30
CA LEU A 126 -8.98 1.03 -18.28
C LEU A 126 -8.02 1.11 -17.06
N ALA A 127 -6.71 1.23 -17.29
CA ALA A 127 -5.73 1.39 -16.23
C ALA A 127 -5.95 2.68 -15.43
N VAL A 128 -6.25 3.79 -16.11
CA VAL A 128 -6.57 5.08 -15.46
C VAL A 128 -7.86 4.97 -14.65
N ALA A 129 -8.90 4.35 -15.20
CA ALA A 129 -10.17 4.14 -14.50
C ALA A 129 -9.96 3.29 -13.24
N LEU A 130 -9.29 2.16 -13.36
CA LEU A 130 -8.97 1.28 -12.23
C LEU A 130 -8.12 1.99 -11.16
N THR A 131 -7.14 2.79 -11.57
CA THR A 131 -6.30 3.57 -10.65
C THR A 131 -7.11 4.59 -9.85
N ARG A 132 -8.15 5.18 -10.44
CA ARG A 132 -9.06 6.11 -9.75
C ARG A 132 -9.98 5.41 -8.75
N TRP A 133 -10.35 4.16 -9.01
CA TRP A 133 -11.24 3.39 -8.14
C TRP A 133 -10.51 2.65 -7.00
N MET A 134 -9.22 2.43 -7.12
CA MET A 134 -8.37 1.80 -6.10
C MET A 134 -7.76 2.81 -5.12
#